data_196a4c07ef5e562b0472b7a5064596b6
#
_entry.id   196a4c07ef5e562b0472b7a5064596b6
#
_cell.length_a   1.000
_cell.length_b   1.000
_cell.length_c   1.000
_cell.angle_alpha   90.00
_cell.angle_beta   90.00
_cell.angle_gamma   90.00
#
_symmetry.space_group_name_H-M   'P 1'
#
loop_
_entity.id
_entity.type
_entity.pdbx_description
1 polymer ?
#
loop_
_entity_poly.entity_id
_entity_poly.type
_entity_poly.pdbx_seq_one_letter_code
_entity_poly.pdbx_strand_id
1 'polypeptide(L)'
;MTRPPIVCLCGSTRFMDAFFEAGWELTLKGIIVLSVGVCKHADDHGGEALGQDVADALDELHLRKIDLADWVLVLNVGGYIGESTRREIQYAESIGTRVQYLEPMEEKR
;
A
#
# COMPACT_ATOMS: atom_id res chain seq x y z
N MET A 1 15.15 -19.69 13.93
CA MET A 1 15.16 -19.11 12.58
C MET A 1 14.09 -18.05 12.46
N THR A 2 14.47 -16.90 11.98
CA THR A 2 13.52 -15.83 11.82
C THR A 2 12.89 -15.90 10.43
N ARG A 3 11.64 -15.48 10.35
CA ARG A 3 10.98 -15.43 9.05
C ARG A 3 11.56 -14.27 8.21
N PRO A 4 11.37 -14.32 6.89
CA PRO A 4 11.73 -13.18 6.07
C PRO A 4 10.97 -11.93 6.52
N PRO A 5 11.52 -10.74 6.28
CA PRO A 5 10.79 -9.53 6.59
C PRO A 5 9.56 -9.39 5.71
N ILE A 6 8.55 -8.71 6.22
CA ILE A 6 7.28 -8.49 5.54
C ILE A 6 7.08 -7.01 5.31
N VAL A 7 6.80 -6.63 4.07
CA VAL A 7 6.47 -5.26 3.72
C VAL A 7 5.03 -5.19 3.23
N CYS A 8 4.34 -4.11 3.57
CA CYS A 8 3.03 -3.84 3.00
C CYS A 8 3.15 -2.64 2.08
N LEU A 9 2.73 -2.81 0.83
CA LEU A 9 2.76 -1.74 -0.15
C LEU A 9 1.47 -0.94 -0.04
N CYS A 10 1.61 0.37 0.04
CA CYS A 10 0.46 1.29 0.11
C CYS A 10 0.61 2.31 -1.01
N GLY A 11 -0.51 2.71 -1.61
CA GLY A 11 -0.46 3.69 -2.69
C GLY A 11 -1.73 3.65 -3.49
N SER A 12 -1.84 4.56 -4.43
CA SER A 12 -3.00 4.62 -5.31
C SER A 12 -2.94 3.51 -6.35
N THR A 13 -4.06 2.83 -6.56
CA THR A 13 -4.13 1.78 -7.57
C THR A 13 -4.00 2.32 -8.98
N ARG A 14 -4.03 3.64 -9.15
CA ARG A 14 -3.73 4.22 -10.46
C ARG A 14 -2.29 3.94 -10.89
N PHE A 15 -1.43 3.59 -9.94
CA PHE A 15 -0.02 3.32 -10.22
C PHE A 15 0.28 1.82 -10.11
N MET A 16 -0.52 0.99 -10.78
CA MET A 16 -0.33 -0.45 -10.68
C MET A 16 1.05 -0.90 -11.15
N ASP A 17 1.63 -0.21 -12.11
CA ASP A 17 2.98 -0.56 -12.55
C ASP A 17 3.98 -0.43 -11.41
N ALA A 18 3.84 0.59 -10.56
CA ALA A 18 4.73 0.76 -9.43
C ALA A 18 4.57 -0.39 -8.42
N PHE A 19 3.33 -0.85 -8.21
CA PHE A 19 3.10 -2.01 -7.35
C PHE A 19 3.78 -3.25 -7.91
N PHE A 20 3.67 -3.49 -9.22
CA PHE A 20 4.30 -4.66 -9.82
C PHE A 20 5.82 -4.58 -9.73
N GLU A 21 6.40 -3.43 -10.05
CA GLU A 21 7.84 -3.27 -10.02
C GLU A 21 8.40 -3.40 -8.62
N ALA A 22 7.82 -2.69 -7.67
CA ALA A 22 8.29 -2.76 -6.29
C ALA A 22 8.11 -4.17 -5.73
N GLY A 23 6.97 -4.78 -5.99
CA GLY A 23 6.69 -6.12 -5.52
C GLY A 23 7.72 -7.12 -6.04
N TRP A 24 8.05 -7.01 -7.34
CA TRP A 24 9.00 -7.92 -7.93
C TRP A 24 10.40 -7.71 -7.35
N GLU A 25 10.85 -6.46 -7.25
CA GLU A 25 12.18 -6.18 -6.71
C GLU A 25 12.33 -6.66 -5.28
N LEU A 26 11.30 -6.42 -4.46
CA LEU A 26 11.35 -6.83 -3.07
C LEU A 26 11.29 -8.35 -2.94
N THR A 27 10.50 -9.00 -3.80
CA THR A 27 10.43 -10.45 -3.82
C THR A 27 11.79 -11.06 -4.15
N LEU A 28 12.50 -10.47 -5.12
CA LEU A 28 13.83 -10.95 -5.47
C LEU A 28 14.81 -10.83 -4.32
N LYS A 29 14.56 -9.91 -3.41
CA LYS A 29 15.40 -9.73 -2.22
C LYS A 29 15.00 -10.64 -1.07
N GLY A 30 14.01 -11.49 -1.29
CA GLY A 30 13.58 -12.43 -0.25
C GLY A 30 12.62 -11.82 0.76
N ILE A 31 11.93 -10.75 0.40
CA ILE A 31 10.99 -10.07 1.27
C ILE A 31 9.58 -10.52 0.94
N ILE A 32 8.79 -10.81 1.96
CA ILE A 32 7.38 -11.12 1.78
C ILE A 32 6.64 -9.83 1.49
N VAL A 33 5.88 -9.80 0.39
CA VAL A 33 5.21 -8.58 -0.05
C VAL A 33 3.70 -8.74 0.10
N LEU A 34 3.10 -7.86 0.90
CA LEU A 34 1.65 -7.74 0.98
C LEU A 34 1.24 -6.54 0.14
N SER A 35 0.27 -6.73 -0.72
CA SER A 35 -0.10 -5.70 -1.67
C SER A 35 -1.62 -5.63 -1.78
N VAL A 36 -2.11 -4.87 -2.75
CA VAL A 36 -3.54 -4.65 -2.92
C VAL A 36 -4.24 -5.83 -3.59
N GLY A 37 -3.48 -6.84 -3.98
CA GLY A 37 -4.07 -8.00 -4.63
C GLY A 37 -4.43 -7.70 -6.07
N VAL A 38 -5.30 -8.53 -6.64
CA VAL A 38 -5.76 -8.33 -7.99
C VAL A 38 -6.84 -7.26 -7.96
N CYS A 39 -6.55 -6.17 -8.64
CA CYS A 39 -7.42 -5.01 -8.62
C CYS A 39 -8.21 -4.94 -9.91
N LYS A 40 -9.52 -4.92 -9.80
CA LYS A 40 -10.35 -4.68 -10.97
C LYS A 40 -10.58 -3.20 -11.07
N HIS A 41 -10.32 -2.68 -12.25
CA HIS A 41 -10.41 -1.26 -12.47
C HIS A 41 -11.84 -0.78 -12.43
N ALA A 42 -12.00 0.44 -11.99
CA ALA A 42 -13.29 1.09 -12.05
C ALA A 42 -13.85 1.10 -13.47
N ASP A 43 -12.96 1.20 -14.46
CA ASP A 43 -13.42 1.19 -15.85
C ASP A 43 -14.02 -0.13 -16.24
N ASP A 44 -13.52 -1.22 -15.70
CA ASP A 44 -14.03 -2.55 -16.02
C ASP A 44 -15.30 -2.84 -15.26
N HIS A 45 -15.36 -2.42 -14.04
CA HIS A 45 -16.48 -2.76 -13.16
C HIS A 45 -17.04 -1.57 -12.43
N GLY A 46 -16.33 -0.48 -12.47
CA GLY A 46 -16.66 0.67 -11.69
C GLY A 46 -16.49 0.40 -10.20
N GLY A 47 -15.66 1.16 -9.55
CA GLY A 47 -15.60 1.09 -8.10
C GLY A 47 -16.98 1.31 -7.51
N GLU A 48 -17.77 2.12 -8.18
CA GLU A 48 -19.13 2.38 -7.75
C GLU A 48 -20.02 1.16 -7.80
N ALA A 49 -19.77 0.28 -8.77
CA ALA A 49 -20.60 -0.90 -8.91
C ALA A 49 -20.46 -1.84 -7.74
N LEU A 50 -19.35 -1.74 -7.01
CA LEU A 50 -19.13 -2.57 -5.83
C LEU A 50 -19.75 -1.97 -4.57
N GLY A 51 -20.04 -0.67 -4.59
CA GLY A 51 -20.67 -0.01 -3.46
C GLY A 51 -19.69 0.41 -2.38
N GLN A 52 -20.17 1.31 -1.52
CA GLN A 52 -19.34 1.87 -0.47
C GLN A 52 -18.98 0.84 0.59
N ASP A 53 -19.89 -0.09 0.87
CA ASP A 53 -19.62 -1.11 1.88
C ASP A 53 -18.44 -1.98 1.50
N VAL A 54 -18.34 -2.32 0.21
CA VAL A 54 -17.21 -3.12 -0.25
C VAL A 54 -15.93 -2.29 -0.20
N ALA A 55 -16.00 -1.04 -0.61
CA ALA A 55 -14.83 -0.16 -0.54
C ALA A 55 -14.33 -0.04 0.89
N ASP A 56 -15.24 0.15 1.84
CA ASP A 56 -14.86 0.24 3.25
C ASP A 56 -14.23 -1.07 3.74
N ALA A 57 -14.78 -2.20 3.32
CA ALA A 57 -14.24 -3.49 3.73
C ALA A 57 -12.84 -3.70 3.16
N LEU A 58 -12.60 -3.27 1.93
CA LEU A 58 -11.26 -3.39 1.34
C LEU A 58 -10.27 -2.47 2.03
N ASP A 59 -10.69 -1.27 2.41
CA ASP A 59 -9.82 -0.38 3.17
C ASP A 59 -9.47 -1.00 4.52
N GLU A 60 -10.46 -1.56 5.20
CA GLU A 60 -10.23 -2.20 6.49
C GLU A 60 -9.29 -3.40 6.34
N LEU A 61 -9.48 -4.20 5.30
CA LEU A 61 -8.62 -5.35 5.07
C LEU A 61 -7.16 -4.91 4.88
N HIS A 62 -6.96 -3.80 4.19
CA HIS A 62 -5.60 -3.33 3.97
C HIS A 62 -4.91 -2.93 5.28
N LEU A 63 -5.67 -2.36 6.22
CA LEU A 63 -5.11 -2.07 7.53
C LEU A 63 -4.67 -3.35 8.24
N ARG A 64 -5.40 -4.45 8.04
CA ARG A 64 -5.00 -5.74 8.62
C ARG A 64 -3.70 -6.24 8.01
N LYS A 65 -3.47 -5.94 6.73
CA LYS A 65 -2.18 -6.26 6.11
C LYS A 65 -1.06 -5.45 6.75
N ILE A 66 -1.32 -4.19 7.05
CA ILE A 66 -0.33 -3.35 7.73
C ILE A 66 0.01 -3.94 9.10
N ASP A 67 -0.99 -4.49 9.81
CA ASP A 67 -0.74 -5.12 11.10
C ASP A 67 0.28 -6.24 11.01
N LEU A 68 0.33 -6.94 9.88
CA LEU A 68 1.23 -8.08 9.69
C LEU A 68 2.61 -7.67 9.23
N ALA A 69 2.79 -6.42 8.83
CA ALA A 69 4.01 -5.99 8.16
C ALA A 69 5.05 -5.50 9.14
N ASP A 70 6.31 -5.66 8.77
CA ASP A 70 7.42 -5.08 9.52
C ASP A 70 7.60 -3.61 9.16
N TRP A 71 7.23 -3.24 7.94
CA TRP A 71 7.22 -1.82 7.55
C TRP A 71 6.28 -1.65 6.37
N VAL A 72 5.97 -0.38 6.09
CA VAL A 72 5.11 0.02 4.99
C VAL A 72 5.97 0.76 3.97
N LEU A 73 5.80 0.44 2.69
CA LEU A 73 6.41 1.20 1.61
C LEU A 73 5.31 1.91 0.86
N VAL A 74 5.35 3.23 0.87
CA VAL A 74 4.37 4.07 0.19
C VAL A 74 4.86 4.34 -1.23
N LEU A 75 4.05 3.96 -2.22
CA LEU A 75 4.40 4.13 -3.62
C LEU A 75 3.87 5.48 -4.10
N ASN A 76 4.58 6.53 -3.71
CA ASN A 76 4.16 7.92 -3.96
C ASN A 76 4.72 8.43 -5.27
N VAL A 77 4.28 7.83 -6.37
CA VAL A 77 4.76 8.19 -7.71
C VAL A 77 4.49 9.67 -7.96
N GLY A 78 5.53 10.40 -8.34
CA GLY A 78 5.41 11.84 -8.56
C GLY A 78 5.07 12.62 -7.30
N GLY A 79 5.24 12.00 -6.13
CA GLY A 79 4.90 12.63 -4.87
C GLY A 79 3.43 12.51 -4.49
N TYR A 80 2.63 11.85 -5.31
CA TYR A 80 1.19 11.77 -5.08
C TYR A 80 0.86 10.81 -3.94
N ILE A 81 0.06 11.29 -3.02
CA ILE A 81 -0.49 10.48 -1.94
C ILE A 81 -1.98 10.79 -1.85
N GLY A 82 -2.80 9.79 -2.15
CA GLY A 82 -4.24 9.97 -2.10
C GLY A 82 -4.77 9.86 -0.68
N GLU A 83 -6.07 10.04 -0.55
CA GLU A 83 -6.70 10.08 0.76
C GLU A 83 -6.64 8.73 1.47
N SER A 84 -6.93 7.64 0.76
CA SER A 84 -6.86 6.32 1.36
C SER A 84 -5.45 6.01 1.82
N THR A 85 -4.46 6.34 1.00
CA THR A 85 -3.07 6.10 1.36
C THR A 85 -2.67 6.92 2.57
N ARG A 86 -3.16 8.15 2.66
CA ARG A 86 -2.87 8.98 3.81
C ARG A 86 -3.41 8.35 5.10
N ARG A 87 -4.60 7.78 5.04
CA ARG A 87 -5.17 7.09 6.20
C ARG A 87 -4.34 5.87 6.58
N GLU A 88 -3.83 5.15 5.59
CA GLU A 88 -2.98 3.99 5.84
C GLU A 88 -1.67 4.38 6.49
N ILE A 89 -1.08 5.49 6.05
CA ILE A 89 0.13 6.01 6.65
C ILE A 89 -0.13 6.38 8.11
N GLN A 90 -1.22 7.07 8.37
CA GLN A 90 -1.56 7.47 9.72
C GLN A 90 -1.77 6.26 10.63
N TYR A 91 -2.43 5.23 10.10
CA TYR A 91 -2.63 4.02 10.86
C TYR A 91 -1.31 3.35 11.19
N ALA A 92 -0.44 3.20 10.19
CA ALA A 92 0.86 2.56 10.39
C ALA A 92 1.65 3.30 11.47
N GLU A 93 1.65 4.63 11.40
CA GLU A 93 2.36 5.42 12.40
C GLU A 93 1.75 5.25 13.78
N SER A 94 0.43 5.14 13.84
CA SER A 94 -0.25 5.01 15.14
C SER A 94 0.09 3.72 15.86
N ILE A 95 0.44 2.67 15.12
CA ILE A 95 0.81 1.38 15.73
C ILE A 95 2.31 1.18 15.75
N GLY A 96 3.09 2.21 15.42
CA GLY A 96 4.55 2.15 15.51
C GLY A 96 5.23 1.45 14.35
N THR A 97 4.53 1.25 13.25
CA THR A 97 5.11 0.61 12.08
C THR A 97 5.88 1.64 11.25
N ARG A 98 7.10 1.28 10.86
CA ARG A 98 7.94 2.18 10.08
C ARG A 98 7.34 2.42 8.71
N VAL A 99 7.43 3.65 8.23
CA VAL A 99 6.91 4.04 6.92
C VAL A 99 8.06 4.55 6.07
N GLN A 100 8.21 3.97 4.88
CA GLN A 100 9.18 4.42 3.89
C GLN A 100 8.45 4.85 2.64
N TYR A 101 9.11 5.66 1.84
CA TYR A 101 8.51 6.22 0.63
C TYR A 101 9.35 5.84 -0.58
N LEU A 102 8.67 5.55 -1.69
CA LEU A 102 9.35 5.26 -2.95
C LEU A 102 10.15 6.47 -3.40
N GLU A 103 9.54 7.65 -3.34
CA GLU A 103 10.20 8.90 -3.70
C GLU A 103 10.35 9.74 -2.44
N PRO A 104 11.47 10.45 -2.30
CA PRO A 104 11.69 11.24 -1.09
C PRO A 104 10.57 12.25 -0.89
N MET A 105 10.15 12.39 0.35
CA MET A 105 9.17 13.41 0.69
C MET A 105 9.86 14.76 0.75
N GLU A 106 9.21 15.74 0.12
CA GLU A 106 9.72 17.10 0.15
C GLU A 106 9.52 17.69 1.51
N GLU A 107 10.58 18.27 2.03
CA GLU A 107 10.46 18.95 3.32
C GLU A 107 10.05 20.40 3.08
N LYS A 108 9.11 20.84 3.87
CA LYS A 108 8.72 22.24 3.81
C LYS A 108 9.57 23.06 4.74
N ARG A 109 9.94 24.21 4.27
CA ARG A 109 10.79 25.10 5.04
C ARG A 109 10.03 26.34 5.40
#